data_b0a72dbaf56e18269a7a3a8ffb3223e9
#
_entry.id   b0a72dbaf56e18269a7a3a8ffb3223e9
#
_cell.length_a   1.000
_cell.length_b   1.000
_cell.length_c   1.000
_cell.angle_alpha   90.00
_cell.angle_beta   90.00
_cell.angle_gamma   90.00
#
_symmetry.space_group_name_H-M   'P 1'
#
loop_
_entity.id
_entity.type
_entity.pdbx_description
1 polymer ?
#
loop_
_entity_poly.entity_id
_entity_poly.type
_entity_poly.pdbx_seq_one_letter_code
_entity_poly.pdbx_strand_id
1 'polypeptide(L)'
;MKDEFLEHLLAIIKSIKDENPEKSYTAMLQQSDINETLKKIEEEAFEVIDAVKLKNKSNIVHEVADLWFHCLVVLAKKNLTVEDITNELKKRQGISGIEEKLNRNKKVK
;
A
#
# COMPACT_ATOMS: atom_id res chain seq x y z
N MET A 1 -9.71 -9.32 -14.07
CA MET A 1 -8.60 -10.16 -13.64
C MET A 1 -8.36 -10.00 -12.16
N LYS A 2 -8.30 -11.10 -11.44
CA LYS A 2 -8.05 -11.03 -10.01
C LYS A 2 -6.57 -10.84 -9.76
N ASP A 3 -6.26 -10.06 -8.73
CA ASP A 3 -4.90 -9.84 -8.32
C ASP A 3 -4.48 -10.89 -7.30
N GLU A 4 -4.45 -12.13 -7.76
CA GLU A 4 -4.17 -13.25 -6.87
C GLU A 4 -2.80 -13.15 -6.21
N PHE A 5 -1.83 -12.57 -6.91
CA PHE A 5 -0.50 -12.42 -6.35
C PHE A 5 -0.51 -11.48 -5.13
N LEU A 6 -1.16 -10.32 -5.25
CA LEU A 6 -1.19 -9.37 -4.14
C LEU A 6 -1.99 -9.92 -2.96
N GLU A 7 -3.08 -10.63 -3.24
CA GLU A 7 -3.84 -11.29 -2.17
C GLU A 7 -2.98 -12.33 -1.45
N HIS A 8 -2.22 -13.11 -2.22
CA HIS A 8 -1.33 -14.11 -1.66
C HIS A 8 -0.21 -13.47 -0.83
N LEU A 9 0.37 -12.40 -1.35
CA LEU A 9 1.42 -11.67 -0.63
C LEU A 9 0.88 -11.11 0.69
N LEU A 10 -0.31 -10.54 0.67
CA LEU A 10 -0.91 -10.03 1.91
C LEU A 10 -1.15 -11.16 2.91
N ALA A 11 -1.58 -12.33 2.44
CA ALA A 11 -1.77 -13.49 3.31
C ALA A 11 -0.44 -13.91 3.97
N ILE A 12 0.65 -13.89 3.19
CA ILE A 12 1.97 -14.19 3.73
C ILE A 12 2.37 -13.17 4.79
N ILE A 13 2.17 -11.89 4.51
CA ILE A 13 2.47 -10.83 5.47
C ILE A 13 1.73 -11.07 6.78
N LYS A 14 0.43 -11.36 6.71
CA LYS A 14 -0.37 -11.63 7.90
C LYS A 14 0.11 -12.86 8.66
N SER A 15 0.57 -13.90 7.94
CA SER A 15 0.96 -15.16 8.55
C SER A 15 2.22 -15.07 9.38
N ILE A 16 3.08 -14.09 9.13
CA ILE A 16 4.36 -13.96 9.83
C ILE A 16 4.38 -12.87 10.89
N LYS A 17 3.22 -12.30 11.21
CA LYS A 17 3.17 -11.17 12.15
C LYS A 17 3.73 -11.48 13.52
N ASP A 18 3.65 -12.74 13.97
CA ASP A 18 4.12 -13.14 15.30
C ASP A 18 5.52 -13.71 15.31
N GLU A 19 6.21 -13.68 14.17
CA GLU A 19 7.57 -14.21 14.11
C GLU A 19 8.57 -13.28 14.79
N ASN A 20 9.78 -13.75 14.94
CA ASN A 20 10.81 -12.99 15.63
C ASN A 20 11.14 -11.71 14.88
N PRO A 21 10.87 -10.53 15.48
CA PRO A 21 11.09 -9.25 14.79
C PRO A 21 12.58 -8.97 14.52
N GLU A 22 13.48 -9.63 15.20
CA GLU A 22 14.91 -9.47 14.93
C GLU A 22 15.34 -10.18 13.66
N LYS A 23 14.52 -11.16 13.19
CA LYS A 23 14.83 -11.95 12.00
C LYS A 23 13.91 -11.66 10.84
N SER A 24 12.84 -10.89 11.05
CA SER A 24 11.86 -10.59 10.01
C SER A 24 11.47 -9.12 10.07
N TYR A 25 11.86 -8.38 9.04
CA TYR A 25 11.49 -6.97 8.91
C TYR A 25 9.97 -6.81 8.90
N THR A 26 9.29 -7.70 8.18
CA THR A 26 7.83 -7.65 8.07
C THR A 26 7.16 -7.89 9.42
N ALA A 27 7.67 -8.85 10.20
CA ALA A 27 7.16 -9.08 11.55
C ALA A 27 7.42 -7.86 12.44
N MET A 28 8.60 -7.27 12.32
CA MET A 28 8.94 -6.08 13.10
C MET A 28 7.98 -4.93 12.81
N LEU A 29 7.67 -4.69 11.53
CA LEU A 29 6.73 -3.64 11.15
C LEU A 29 5.34 -3.91 11.70
N GLN A 30 4.88 -5.16 11.67
CA GLN A 30 3.56 -5.48 12.17
C GLN A 30 3.45 -5.39 13.68
N GLN A 31 4.55 -5.64 14.39
CA GLN A 31 4.57 -5.57 15.85
C GLN A 31 4.86 -4.17 16.37
N SER A 32 5.33 -3.26 15.50
CA SER A 32 5.59 -1.89 15.90
C SER A 32 4.32 -1.05 15.88
N ASP A 33 4.42 0.16 16.45
CA ASP A 33 3.34 1.12 16.41
C ASP A 33 2.99 1.46 14.96
N ILE A 34 1.72 1.68 14.68
CA ILE A 34 1.26 2.07 13.34
C ILE A 34 2.01 3.29 12.83
N ASN A 35 2.40 4.20 13.72
CA ASN A 35 3.13 5.40 13.32
C ASN A 35 4.46 5.09 12.64
N GLU A 36 5.10 3.97 12.99
CA GLU A 36 6.33 3.56 12.32
C GLU A 36 6.05 3.18 10.87
N THR A 37 4.95 2.49 10.61
CA THR A 37 4.57 2.12 9.24
C THR A 37 4.20 3.36 8.44
N LEU A 38 3.46 4.29 9.05
CA LEU A 38 3.07 5.53 8.37
C LEU A 38 4.29 6.36 8.00
N LYS A 39 5.28 6.41 8.88
CA LYS A 39 6.54 7.11 8.59
C LYS A 39 7.25 6.49 7.40
N LYS A 40 7.27 5.15 7.31
CA LYS A 40 7.87 4.46 6.18
C LYS A 40 7.14 4.78 4.88
N ILE A 41 5.80 4.83 4.91
CA ILE A 41 5.03 5.20 3.72
C ILE A 41 5.42 6.58 3.23
N GLU A 42 5.54 7.53 4.15
CA GLU A 42 5.96 8.89 3.78
C GLU A 42 7.35 8.88 3.14
N GLU A 43 8.30 8.17 3.73
CA GLU A 43 9.65 8.07 3.20
C GLU A 43 9.64 7.44 1.81
N GLU A 44 8.91 6.35 1.62
CA GLU A 44 8.86 5.66 0.33
C GLU A 44 8.18 6.51 -0.74
N ALA A 45 7.17 7.29 -0.35
CA ALA A 45 6.52 8.20 -1.29
C ALA A 45 7.51 9.25 -1.80
N PHE A 46 8.33 9.82 -0.92
CA PHE A 46 9.37 10.76 -1.34
C PHE A 46 10.41 10.09 -2.24
N GLU A 47 10.76 8.84 -1.96
CA GLU A 47 11.72 8.13 -2.80
C GLU A 47 11.18 7.84 -4.19
N VAL A 48 9.86 7.59 -4.31
CA VAL A 48 9.22 7.47 -5.62
C VAL A 48 9.37 8.78 -6.40
N ILE A 49 9.09 9.91 -5.74
CA ILE A 49 9.20 11.22 -6.37
C ILE A 49 10.63 11.47 -6.88
N ASP A 50 11.62 11.19 -6.03
CA ASP A 50 13.01 11.38 -6.38
C ASP A 50 13.43 10.48 -7.55
N ALA A 51 12.98 9.20 -7.53
CA ALA A 51 13.32 8.28 -8.60
C ALA A 51 12.75 8.74 -9.94
N VAL A 52 11.52 9.28 -9.94
CA VAL A 52 10.92 9.81 -11.16
C VAL A 52 11.69 11.03 -11.67
N LYS A 53 12.08 11.93 -10.77
CA LYS A 53 12.86 13.12 -11.14
C LYS A 53 14.20 12.75 -11.74
N LEU A 54 14.84 11.70 -11.25
CA LEU A 54 16.11 11.23 -11.77
C LEU A 54 15.96 10.39 -13.03
N LYS A 55 14.73 10.07 -13.42
CA LYS A 55 14.41 9.34 -14.65
C LYS A 55 15.08 7.96 -14.75
N ASN A 56 15.31 7.31 -13.62
CA ASN A 56 15.88 5.98 -13.59
C ASN A 56 14.75 4.97 -13.45
N LYS A 57 14.42 4.28 -14.56
CA LYS A 57 13.25 3.40 -14.59
C LYS A 57 13.34 2.23 -13.60
N SER A 58 14.53 1.65 -13.43
CA SER A 58 14.65 0.54 -12.51
C SER A 58 14.45 0.99 -11.05
N ASN A 59 14.92 2.20 -10.72
CA ASN A 59 14.67 2.77 -9.39
C ASN A 59 13.20 3.10 -9.19
N ILE A 60 12.52 3.59 -10.23
CA ILE A 60 11.08 3.86 -10.13
C ILE A 60 10.34 2.58 -9.75
N VAL A 61 10.63 1.49 -10.45
CA VAL A 61 9.98 0.20 -10.16
C VAL A 61 10.28 -0.23 -8.74
N HIS A 62 11.54 -0.13 -8.31
CA HIS A 62 11.94 -0.53 -6.97
C HIS A 62 11.19 0.29 -5.90
N GLU A 63 11.15 1.60 -6.05
CA GLU A 63 10.54 2.45 -5.03
C GLU A 63 9.02 2.33 -5.01
N VAL A 64 8.38 2.15 -6.17
CA VAL A 64 6.94 1.92 -6.20
C VAL A 64 6.62 0.58 -5.51
N ALA A 65 7.44 -0.45 -5.75
CA ALA A 65 7.24 -1.74 -5.10
C ALA A 65 7.39 -1.61 -3.58
N ASP A 66 8.38 -0.85 -3.11
CA ASP A 66 8.55 -0.61 -1.68
C ASP A 66 7.34 0.10 -1.07
N LEU A 67 6.83 1.11 -1.77
CA LEU A 67 5.65 1.84 -1.32
C LEU A 67 4.44 0.89 -1.22
N TRP A 68 4.21 0.08 -2.24
CA TRP A 68 3.12 -0.88 -2.24
C TRP A 68 3.27 -1.88 -1.10
N PHE A 69 4.49 -2.36 -0.86
CA PHE A 69 4.73 -3.31 0.22
C PHE A 69 4.31 -2.72 1.58
N HIS A 70 4.71 -1.49 1.85
CA HIS A 70 4.35 -0.86 3.12
C HIS A 70 2.86 -0.57 3.21
N CYS A 71 2.21 -0.29 2.08
CA CYS A 71 0.75 -0.18 2.06
C CYS A 71 0.08 -1.52 2.41
N LEU A 72 0.63 -2.63 1.93
CA LEU A 72 0.10 -3.94 2.29
C LEU A 72 0.24 -4.21 3.79
N VAL A 73 1.32 -3.75 4.41
CA VAL A 73 1.47 -3.87 5.86
C VAL A 73 0.37 -3.10 6.58
N VAL A 74 0.02 -1.90 6.09
CA VAL A 74 -1.10 -1.14 6.67
C VAL A 74 -2.40 -1.93 6.55
N LEU A 75 -2.65 -2.54 5.38
CA LEU A 75 -3.86 -3.35 5.21
C LEU A 75 -3.89 -4.50 6.22
N ALA A 76 -2.75 -5.15 6.44
CA ALA A 76 -2.66 -6.22 7.42
C ALA A 76 -2.99 -5.72 8.84
N LYS A 77 -2.42 -4.57 9.21
CA LYS A 77 -2.64 -3.99 10.53
C LYS A 77 -4.07 -3.54 10.76
N LYS A 78 -4.74 -3.08 9.70
CA LYS A 78 -6.11 -2.57 9.78
C LYS A 78 -7.16 -3.59 9.41
N ASN A 79 -6.74 -4.84 9.21
CA ASN A 79 -7.63 -5.95 8.88
C ASN A 79 -8.44 -5.66 7.60
N LEU A 80 -7.77 -5.10 6.61
CA LEU A 80 -8.33 -4.84 5.29
C LEU A 80 -7.76 -5.84 4.29
N THR A 81 -8.37 -5.91 3.11
CA THR A 81 -7.97 -6.85 2.07
C THR A 81 -7.57 -6.14 0.80
N VAL A 82 -6.83 -6.85 -0.07
CA VAL A 82 -6.53 -6.33 -1.41
C VAL A 82 -7.83 -6.11 -2.19
N GLU A 83 -8.80 -6.99 -2.00
CA GLU A 83 -10.09 -6.87 -2.68
C GLU A 83 -10.80 -5.56 -2.33
N ASP A 84 -10.67 -5.10 -1.07
CA ASP A 84 -11.23 -3.80 -0.68
C ASP A 84 -10.67 -2.69 -1.57
N ILE A 85 -9.37 -2.73 -1.84
CA ILE A 85 -8.71 -1.72 -2.66
C ILE A 85 -9.12 -1.85 -4.12
N THR A 86 -9.12 -3.08 -4.65
CA THR A 86 -9.48 -3.28 -6.06
C THR A 86 -10.93 -2.94 -6.31
N ASN A 87 -11.82 -3.19 -5.36
CA ASN A 87 -13.22 -2.80 -5.49
C ASN A 87 -13.36 -1.28 -5.55
N GLU A 88 -12.59 -0.57 -4.75
CA GLU A 88 -12.61 0.89 -4.79
C GLU A 88 -12.11 1.41 -6.14
N LEU A 89 -11.05 0.81 -6.67
CA LEU A 89 -10.53 1.19 -7.98
C LEU A 89 -11.52 0.89 -9.10
N LYS A 90 -12.25 -0.22 -8.99
CA LYS A 90 -13.28 -0.56 -9.99
C LYS A 90 -14.39 0.47 -10.03
N LYS A 91 -14.74 1.05 -8.88
CA LYS A 91 -15.75 2.11 -8.84
C LYS A 91 -15.34 3.34 -9.64
N ARG A 92 -14.04 3.58 -9.77
CA ARG A 92 -13.50 4.73 -10.49
C ARG A 92 -13.34 4.48 -11.97
N GLN A 93 -13.51 3.23 -12.39
CA GLN A 93 -13.37 2.86 -13.79
C GLN A 93 -14.50 3.48 -14.61
N GLY A 94 -14.13 4.22 -15.65
CA GLY A 94 -15.11 4.88 -16.49
C GLY A 94 -15.67 6.18 -15.96
N ILE A 95 -15.24 6.61 -14.76
CA ILE A 95 -15.66 7.86 -14.15
C ILE A 95 -14.49 8.85 -14.22
N SER A 96 -14.76 10.08 -14.72
CA SER A 96 -13.70 11.08 -14.78
C SER A 96 -13.25 11.49 -13.39
N GLY A 97 -12.00 11.97 -13.27
CA GLY A 97 -11.48 12.45 -12.01
C GLY A 97 -12.32 13.57 -11.41
N ILE A 98 -12.88 14.41 -12.25
CA ILE A 98 -13.73 15.51 -11.79
C ILE A 98 -15.02 14.96 -11.19
N GLU A 99 -15.66 14.02 -11.87
CA GLU A 99 -16.89 13.41 -11.37
C GLU A 99 -16.67 12.69 -10.05
N GLU A 100 -15.57 11.95 -9.95
CA GLU A 100 -15.23 11.23 -8.73
C GLU A 100 -15.04 12.19 -7.56
N LYS A 101 -14.35 13.28 -7.81
CA LYS A 101 -14.11 14.29 -6.78
C LYS A 101 -15.41 14.93 -6.30
N LEU A 102 -16.31 15.23 -7.21
CA LEU A 102 -17.62 15.78 -6.86
C LEU A 102 -18.43 14.80 -6.02
N ASN A 103 -18.39 13.52 -6.38
CA ASN A 103 -19.10 12.50 -5.63
C ASN A 103 -18.56 12.37 -4.19
N ARG A 104 -17.25 12.46 -4.01
CA ARG A 104 -16.67 12.42 -2.67
C ARG A 104 -17.11 13.61 -1.84
N ASN A 105 -17.14 14.79 -2.44
CA ASN A 105 -17.56 16.00 -1.71
C ASN A 105 -19.01 15.88 -1.25
N LYS A 106 -19.86 15.22 -2.03
CA LYS A 106 -21.25 14.99 -1.63
C LYS A 106 -21.36 14.04 -0.44
N LYS A 107 -20.43 13.10 -0.31
CA LYS A 107 -20.46 12.11 0.76
C LYS A 107 -19.91 12.63 2.07
N VAL A 108 -19.16 13.69 2.05
CA VAL A 108 -18.45 14.22 3.23
C VAL A 108 -19.28 15.29 3.94
N LYS A 109 -20.51 15.16 3.99
CA LYS A 109 -21.34 16.13 4.73
C LYS A 109 -21.59 15.69 6.15
#